data_7d3ee2a82629ac5c0a50b18ca0750877
#
_entry.id   7d3ee2a82629ac5c0a50b18ca0750877
#
_cell.length_a   1.000
_cell.length_b   1.000
_cell.length_c   1.000
_cell.angle_alpha   90.00
_cell.angle_beta   90.00
_cell.angle_gamma   90.00
#
_symmetry.space_group_name_H-M   'P 1'
#
loop_
_entity.id
_entity.type
_entity.pdbx_description
1 polymer ?
#
loop_
_entity_poly.entity_id
_entity_poly.type
_entity_poly.pdbx_seq_one_letter_code
_entity_poly.pdbx_strand_id
1 'polypeptide(L)'
;MKKIFIIISWILVISTIIFIPLTFNKCIDVSSFIDFIVFIDPGHGGKDNGATYLDIYEDEINLSIAKKLYEKCISKNLIAYISRTDDYDLASLYAKNRKNEDLFKRVENINHSGCDVFISIHVNKYQTNDVSGPMVYYDKDNEYSYLLSKNIQKELNILSNKNKTVHHEDFYLFKNCTKPGVIVECGFISNEEERSKLIDDKYQQAIVDALYQGIYNYYLNN
;
A
#
# COMPACT_ATOMS: atom_id res chain seq x y z
N MET A 1 -26.69 -33.08 51.92
CA MET A 1 -27.19 -32.35 50.74
C MET A 1 -26.72 -30.88 50.69
N LYS A 2 -26.87 -30.04 51.69
CA LYS A 2 -26.44 -28.63 51.66
C LYS A 2 -24.94 -28.42 51.36
N LYS A 3 -24.03 -29.25 51.89
CA LYS A 3 -22.57 -29.14 51.66
C LYS A 3 -22.15 -29.47 50.21
N ILE A 4 -22.86 -30.43 49.55
CA ILE A 4 -22.59 -30.80 48.15
C ILE A 4 -23.00 -29.66 47.19
N PHE A 5 -24.12 -28.98 47.47
CA PHE A 5 -24.57 -27.83 46.70
C PHE A 5 -23.59 -26.66 46.76
N ILE A 6 -23.01 -26.40 47.93
CA ILE A 6 -22.02 -25.31 48.08
C ILE A 6 -20.73 -25.63 47.30
N ILE A 7 -20.24 -26.88 47.32
CA ILE A 7 -19.03 -27.27 46.55
C ILE A 7 -19.27 -27.18 45.03
N ILE A 8 -20.43 -27.59 44.54
CA ILE A 8 -20.78 -27.49 43.13
C ILE A 8 -20.88 -26.01 42.70
N SER A 9 -21.43 -25.12 43.55
CA SER A 9 -21.51 -23.68 43.29
C SER A 9 -20.13 -23.04 43.18
N TRP A 10 -19.17 -23.41 44.02
CA TRP A 10 -17.79 -22.91 43.97
C TRP A 10 -17.02 -23.43 42.74
N ILE A 11 -17.24 -24.68 42.34
CA ILE A 11 -16.63 -25.24 41.12
C ILE A 11 -17.14 -24.50 39.87
N LEU A 12 -18.44 -24.15 39.81
CA LEU A 12 -19.01 -23.39 38.68
C LEU A 12 -18.46 -21.95 38.64
N VAL A 13 -18.30 -21.28 39.80
CA VAL A 13 -17.72 -19.92 39.86
C VAL A 13 -16.24 -19.93 39.47
N ILE A 14 -15.47 -20.92 39.92
CA ILE A 14 -14.05 -21.04 39.59
C ILE A 14 -13.88 -21.35 38.06
N SER A 15 -14.76 -22.21 37.48
CA SER A 15 -14.70 -22.50 36.04
C SER A 15 -15.03 -21.29 35.18
N THR A 16 -15.95 -20.43 35.59
CA THR A 16 -16.24 -19.17 34.87
C THR A 16 -15.10 -18.16 34.97
N ILE A 17 -14.42 -18.09 36.12
CA ILE A 17 -13.28 -17.19 36.31
C ILE A 17 -12.04 -17.66 35.52
N ILE A 18 -11.85 -18.96 35.33
CA ILE A 18 -10.73 -19.51 34.52
C ILE A 18 -11.02 -19.44 32.99
N PHE A 19 -12.31 -19.51 32.59
CA PHE A 19 -12.67 -19.46 31.17
C PHE A 19 -12.76 -18.04 30.59
N ILE A 20 -13.01 -17.01 31.39
CA ILE A 20 -13.09 -15.63 30.96
C ILE A 20 -11.74 -15.10 30.40
N PRO A 21 -10.56 -15.42 30.98
CA PRO A 21 -9.29 -14.95 30.42
C PRO A 21 -8.90 -15.62 29.09
N LEU A 22 -9.40 -16.83 28.82
CA LEU A 22 -9.05 -17.57 27.59
C LEU A 22 -9.84 -17.12 26.35
N THR A 23 -10.98 -16.49 26.52
CA THR A 23 -11.78 -15.93 25.42
C THR A 23 -11.50 -14.43 25.19
N PHE A 24 -10.92 -13.74 26.17
CA PHE A 24 -10.55 -12.31 26.07
C PHE A 24 -9.13 -12.09 25.51
N ASN A 25 -8.36 -13.15 25.25
CA ASN A 25 -7.05 -13.05 24.59
C ASN A 25 -7.10 -12.96 23.05
N LYS A 26 -8.25 -12.67 22.47
CA LYS A 26 -8.25 -11.89 21.24
C LYS A 26 -8.14 -10.43 21.70
N CYS A 27 -6.96 -10.05 22.16
CA CYS A 27 -6.59 -8.64 22.23
C CYS A 27 -7.01 -8.06 20.88
N ILE A 28 -7.93 -7.12 20.91
CA ILE A 28 -7.99 -6.09 19.90
C ILE A 28 -6.58 -5.54 19.92
N ASP A 29 -5.78 -5.95 18.94
CA ASP A 29 -4.49 -5.34 18.67
C ASP A 29 -4.81 -3.94 18.14
N VAL A 30 -5.13 -3.05 19.08
CA VAL A 30 -5.07 -1.62 18.86
C VAL A 30 -3.59 -1.27 18.97
N SER A 31 -2.77 -1.87 18.12
CA SER A 31 -1.50 -1.27 17.77
C SER A 31 -1.87 0.00 17.01
N SER A 32 -2.14 1.04 17.79
CA SER A 32 -2.18 2.39 17.26
C SER A 32 -0.83 2.59 16.59
N PHE A 33 -0.85 2.88 15.28
CA PHE A 33 0.30 3.48 14.61
C PHE A 33 0.56 4.82 15.32
N ILE A 34 1.40 4.79 16.35
CA ILE A 34 1.73 6.00 17.09
C ILE A 34 2.63 6.81 16.18
N ASP A 35 2.06 7.88 15.62
CA ASP A 35 2.75 8.90 14.82
C ASP A 35 3.39 8.40 13.50
N PHE A 36 3.05 7.19 13.00
CA PHE A 36 3.54 6.74 11.70
C PHE A 36 2.68 7.26 10.55
N ILE A 37 3.30 7.95 9.61
CA ILE A 37 2.63 8.67 8.52
C ILE A 37 3.04 8.10 7.16
N VAL A 38 2.06 7.72 6.35
CA VAL A 38 2.27 7.21 5.00
C VAL A 38 1.82 8.25 3.97
N PHE A 39 2.68 8.56 3.00
CA PHE A 39 2.30 9.36 1.84
C PHE A 39 2.01 8.45 0.65
N ILE A 40 0.81 8.53 0.09
CA ILE A 40 0.36 7.73 -1.05
C ILE A 40 0.36 8.62 -2.29
N ASP A 41 1.07 8.18 -3.33
CA ASP A 41 1.22 8.93 -4.57
C ASP A 41 0.68 8.12 -5.76
N PRO A 42 -0.56 8.35 -6.22
CA PRO A 42 -1.02 7.78 -7.48
C PRO A 42 -0.26 8.39 -8.64
N GLY A 43 0.55 7.59 -9.34
CA GLY A 43 1.34 8.01 -10.49
C GLY A 43 0.48 8.58 -11.61
N HIS A 44 1.08 9.45 -12.44
CA HIS A 44 0.42 10.11 -13.60
C HIS A 44 -0.80 10.96 -13.20
N GLY A 45 -1.68 11.25 -14.17
CA GLY A 45 -2.94 11.98 -14.00
C GLY A 45 -3.10 13.14 -15.00
N GLY A 46 -4.34 13.54 -15.23
CA GLY A 46 -4.70 14.66 -16.10
C GLY A 46 -4.31 14.43 -17.54
N LYS A 47 -3.28 15.12 -18.02
CA LYS A 47 -2.78 14.97 -19.41
C LYS A 47 -1.80 13.82 -19.61
N ASP A 48 -1.32 13.21 -18.55
CA ASP A 48 -0.41 12.08 -18.57
C ASP A 48 -1.15 10.80 -18.13
N ASN A 49 -1.69 10.08 -19.07
CA ASN A 49 -2.42 8.84 -18.81
C ASN A 49 -1.49 7.66 -18.41
N GLY A 50 -0.15 7.85 -18.45
CA GLY A 50 0.80 6.76 -18.24
C GLY A 50 0.74 5.70 -19.33
N ALA A 51 0.87 4.43 -18.95
CA ALA A 51 0.67 3.31 -19.85
C ALA A 51 -0.81 3.17 -20.24
N THR A 52 -1.05 2.86 -21.52
CA THR A 52 -2.42 2.74 -22.03
C THR A 52 -2.60 1.46 -22.82
N TYR A 53 -3.80 0.89 -22.78
CA TYR A 53 -4.22 -0.20 -23.64
C TYR A 53 -5.69 -0.03 -24.01
N LEU A 54 -6.00 0.28 -25.29
CA LEU A 54 -7.34 0.71 -25.72
C LEU A 54 -7.83 1.87 -24.82
N ASP A 55 -9.02 1.76 -24.26
CA ASP A 55 -9.65 2.74 -23.38
C ASP A 55 -9.35 2.50 -21.88
N ILE A 56 -8.27 1.79 -21.57
CA ILE A 56 -7.81 1.53 -20.20
C ILE A 56 -6.54 2.34 -19.96
N TYR A 57 -6.54 3.16 -18.93
CA TYR A 57 -5.49 4.11 -18.60
C TYR A 57 -4.86 3.77 -17.25
N GLU A 58 -3.54 3.85 -17.20
CA GLU A 58 -2.78 3.57 -15.96
C GLU A 58 -3.15 4.53 -14.83
N ASP A 59 -3.25 5.82 -15.14
CA ASP A 59 -3.52 6.87 -14.14
C ASP A 59 -4.86 6.72 -13.42
N GLU A 60 -5.89 6.20 -14.12
CA GLU A 60 -7.20 5.88 -13.53
C GLU A 60 -7.10 4.70 -12.55
N ILE A 61 -6.37 3.65 -12.94
CA ILE A 61 -6.14 2.47 -12.08
C ILE A 61 -5.32 2.87 -10.86
N ASN A 62 -4.26 3.65 -11.05
CA ASN A 62 -3.40 4.16 -9.98
C ASN A 62 -4.21 4.97 -8.97
N LEU A 63 -5.06 5.88 -9.44
CA LEU A 63 -5.93 6.70 -8.60
C LEU A 63 -6.92 5.84 -7.82
N SER A 64 -7.55 4.86 -8.48
CA SER A 64 -8.52 3.97 -7.85
C SER A 64 -7.88 3.16 -6.70
N ILE A 65 -6.73 2.54 -6.93
CA ILE A 65 -6.00 1.77 -5.91
C ILE A 65 -5.52 2.69 -4.78
N ALA A 66 -4.97 3.86 -5.12
CA ALA A 66 -4.46 4.82 -4.13
C ALA A 66 -5.56 5.34 -3.20
N LYS A 67 -6.73 5.67 -3.71
CA LYS A 67 -7.89 6.11 -2.90
C LYS A 67 -8.34 5.01 -1.94
N LYS A 68 -8.46 3.77 -2.42
CA LYS A 68 -8.81 2.62 -1.57
C LYS A 68 -7.74 2.36 -0.49
N LEU A 69 -6.45 2.51 -0.82
CA LEU A 69 -5.36 2.37 0.16
C LEU A 69 -5.43 3.49 1.20
N TYR A 70 -5.67 4.73 0.79
CA TYR A 70 -5.88 5.85 1.69
C TYR A 70 -7.03 5.58 2.67
N GLU A 71 -8.21 5.19 2.16
CA GLU A 71 -9.38 4.84 2.98
C GLU A 71 -9.08 3.67 3.94
N LYS A 72 -8.36 2.65 3.47
CA LYS A 72 -7.91 1.52 4.31
C LYS A 72 -7.00 1.99 5.44
N CYS A 73 -6.02 2.83 5.16
CA CYS A 73 -5.12 3.39 6.18
C CYS A 73 -5.92 4.16 7.24
N ILE A 74 -6.77 5.10 6.83
CA ILE A 74 -7.60 5.89 7.75
C ILE A 74 -8.53 4.98 8.59
N SER A 75 -9.17 3.98 7.98
CA SER A 75 -10.04 3.04 8.69
C SER A 75 -9.32 2.19 9.75
N LYS A 76 -7.99 2.13 9.65
CA LYS A 76 -7.10 1.40 10.57
C LYS A 76 -6.31 2.32 11.50
N ASN A 77 -6.71 3.59 11.61
CA ASN A 77 -6.06 4.64 12.41
C ASN A 77 -4.58 4.89 12.04
N LEU A 78 -4.21 4.61 10.78
CA LEU A 78 -2.93 4.99 10.22
C LEU A 78 -3.06 6.37 9.58
N ILE A 79 -2.18 7.31 9.94
CA ILE A 79 -2.16 8.63 9.32
C ILE A 79 -1.68 8.50 7.87
N ALA A 80 -2.45 9.00 6.93
CA ALA A 80 -2.12 8.95 5.52
C ALA A 80 -2.38 10.28 4.82
N TYR A 81 -1.55 10.60 3.82
CA TYR A 81 -1.75 11.68 2.86
C TYR A 81 -1.79 11.09 1.46
N ILE A 82 -2.41 11.81 0.54
CA ILE A 82 -2.49 11.41 -0.88
C ILE A 82 -2.18 12.62 -1.76
N SER A 83 -1.38 12.42 -2.82
CA SER A 83 -0.91 13.54 -3.67
C SER A 83 -2.02 14.12 -4.56
N ARG A 84 -2.97 13.30 -5.02
CA ARG A 84 -4.14 13.72 -5.80
C ARG A 84 -5.35 12.84 -5.49
N THR A 85 -6.54 13.44 -5.54
CA THR A 85 -7.82 12.79 -5.26
C THR A 85 -8.73 12.68 -6.47
N ASP A 86 -8.32 13.25 -7.59
CA ASP A 86 -9.04 13.25 -8.85
C ASP A 86 -8.08 13.11 -10.04
N ASP A 87 -8.64 13.10 -11.26
CA ASP A 87 -7.85 13.04 -12.49
C ASP A 87 -7.30 14.44 -12.82
N TYR A 88 -6.13 14.73 -12.25
CA TYR A 88 -5.30 15.88 -12.56
C TYR A 88 -3.81 15.57 -12.29
N ASP A 89 -2.91 16.20 -13.05
CA ASP A 89 -1.49 16.26 -12.72
C ASP A 89 -1.20 17.47 -11.79
N LEU A 90 -0.09 17.44 -11.10
CA LEU A 90 0.28 18.47 -10.12
C LEU A 90 0.95 19.69 -10.76
N ALA A 91 1.17 19.69 -12.08
CA ALA A 91 1.79 20.79 -12.77
C ALA A 91 0.85 22.00 -12.85
N SER A 92 1.42 23.20 -12.80
CA SER A 92 0.68 24.44 -12.97
C SER A 92 0.04 24.55 -14.36
N LEU A 93 -0.99 25.39 -14.48
CA LEU A 93 -1.66 25.62 -15.78
C LEU A 93 -0.70 26.15 -16.86
N TYR A 94 0.36 26.85 -16.46
CA TYR A 94 1.34 27.51 -17.35
C TYR A 94 2.66 26.73 -17.45
N ALA A 95 2.69 25.48 -17.00
CA ALA A 95 3.89 24.64 -17.03
C ALA A 95 4.46 24.53 -18.44
N LYS A 96 5.72 24.91 -18.62
CA LYS A 96 6.43 24.72 -19.91
C LYS A 96 6.75 23.26 -20.18
N ASN A 97 7.03 22.50 -19.14
CA ASN A 97 7.25 21.05 -19.20
C ASN A 97 6.42 20.42 -18.07
N ARG A 98 5.18 20.04 -18.41
CA ARG A 98 4.22 19.50 -17.42
C ARG A 98 4.77 18.30 -16.69
N LYS A 99 5.35 17.34 -17.39
CA LYS A 99 5.87 16.12 -16.80
C LYS A 99 6.94 16.39 -15.75
N ASN A 100 7.90 17.26 -16.08
CA ASN A 100 8.96 17.60 -15.13
C ASN A 100 8.42 18.37 -13.94
N GLU A 101 7.47 19.29 -14.16
CA GLU A 101 6.86 20.06 -13.07
C GLU A 101 5.98 19.17 -12.18
N ASP A 102 5.23 18.24 -12.75
CA ASP A 102 4.45 17.26 -12.00
C ASP A 102 5.36 16.39 -11.09
N LEU A 103 6.43 15.83 -11.64
CA LEU A 103 7.40 15.05 -10.86
C LEU A 103 8.05 15.89 -9.76
N PHE A 104 8.41 17.15 -10.04
CA PHE A 104 8.95 18.06 -9.05
C PHE A 104 7.95 18.32 -7.92
N LYS A 105 6.67 18.54 -8.25
CA LYS A 105 5.62 18.77 -7.26
C LYS A 105 5.32 17.56 -6.40
N ARG A 106 5.40 16.35 -6.97
CA ARG A 106 5.30 15.10 -6.18
C ARG A 106 6.41 15.02 -5.14
N VAL A 107 7.66 15.29 -5.54
CA VAL A 107 8.80 15.34 -4.62
C VAL A 107 8.61 16.41 -3.55
N GLU A 108 8.18 17.63 -3.92
CA GLU A 108 7.88 18.69 -2.96
C GLU A 108 6.85 18.23 -1.92
N ASN A 109 5.73 17.66 -2.39
CA ASN A 109 4.66 17.20 -1.51
C ASN A 109 5.14 16.10 -0.55
N ILE A 110 5.88 15.11 -1.05
CA ILE A 110 6.44 14.04 -0.22
C ILE A 110 7.39 14.63 0.84
N ASN A 111 8.35 15.45 0.43
CA ASN A 111 9.37 15.99 1.33
C ASN A 111 8.80 16.93 2.41
N HIS A 112 7.73 17.67 2.11
CA HIS A 112 7.09 18.59 3.04
C HIS A 112 5.94 17.97 3.86
N SER A 113 5.50 16.75 3.53
CA SER A 113 4.36 16.12 4.21
C SER A 113 4.63 15.70 5.65
N GLY A 114 5.89 15.56 6.03
CA GLY A 114 6.28 14.97 7.32
C GLY A 114 6.08 13.45 7.36
N CYS A 115 5.84 12.77 6.23
CA CYS A 115 5.66 11.32 6.21
C CYS A 115 6.92 10.57 6.63
N ASP A 116 6.72 9.35 7.13
CA ASP A 116 7.81 8.42 7.43
C ASP A 116 8.20 7.62 6.20
N VAL A 117 7.21 7.26 5.37
CA VAL A 117 7.42 6.56 4.11
C VAL A 117 6.47 7.06 3.03
N PHE A 118 6.85 6.87 1.75
CA PHE A 118 5.94 7.08 0.63
C PHE A 118 5.76 5.81 -0.21
N ILE A 119 4.56 5.68 -0.79
CA ILE A 119 4.18 4.58 -1.70
C ILE A 119 3.67 5.22 -2.98
N SER A 120 4.43 5.15 -4.07
CA SER A 120 3.97 5.57 -5.39
C SER A 120 3.37 4.38 -6.13
N ILE A 121 2.14 4.54 -6.60
CA ILE A 121 1.33 3.46 -7.20
C ILE A 121 1.29 3.63 -8.70
N HIS A 122 1.65 2.55 -9.41
CA HIS A 122 1.79 2.48 -10.85
C HIS A 122 1.25 1.16 -11.42
N VAL A 123 1.07 1.12 -12.74
CA VAL A 123 0.79 -0.07 -13.53
C VAL A 123 1.77 -0.13 -14.69
N ASN A 124 2.51 -1.22 -14.78
CA ASN A 124 3.57 -1.39 -15.74
C ASN A 124 3.05 -1.74 -17.15
N LYS A 125 3.87 -1.50 -18.15
CA LYS A 125 3.67 -1.96 -19.53
C LYS A 125 4.96 -2.53 -20.08
N TYR A 126 4.90 -3.74 -20.60
CA TYR A 126 6.05 -4.37 -21.25
C TYR A 126 5.83 -4.55 -22.74
N GLN A 127 6.92 -4.79 -23.48
CA GLN A 127 6.85 -4.97 -24.94
C GLN A 127 6.12 -6.26 -25.34
N THR A 128 6.23 -7.29 -24.50
CA THR A 128 5.57 -8.59 -24.68
C THR A 128 4.41 -8.73 -23.68
N ASN A 129 3.47 -9.63 -24.00
CA ASN A 129 2.25 -9.81 -23.20
C ASN A 129 2.37 -10.96 -22.17
N ASP A 130 3.53 -11.58 -22.07
CA ASP A 130 3.80 -12.74 -21.18
C ASP A 130 4.31 -12.35 -19.81
N VAL A 131 4.80 -11.11 -19.65
CA VAL A 131 5.26 -10.62 -18.35
C VAL A 131 4.06 -10.35 -17.45
N SER A 132 4.14 -10.85 -16.19
CA SER A 132 3.05 -10.74 -15.24
C SER A 132 3.54 -10.72 -13.79
N GLY A 133 2.66 -10.27 -12.89
CA GLY A 133 2.86 -10.20 -11.45
C GLY A 133 3.39 -8.85 -10.98
N PRO A 134 2.92 -8.37 -9.83
CA PRO A 134 3.30 -7.07 -9.28
C PRO A 134 4.79 -7.03 -8.92
N MET A 135 5.39 -5.85 -9.04
CA MET A 135 6.81 -5.61 -8.76
C MET A 135 6.99 -4.37 -7.91
N VAL A 136 7.91 -4.42 -6.96
CA VAL A 136 8.24 -3.28 -6.10
C VAL A 136 9.66 -2.82 -6.37
N TYR A 137 9.79 -1.52 -6.65
CA TYR A 137 11.05 -0.83 -6.82
C TYR A 137 11.39 0.01 -5.60
N TYR A 138 12.69 0.12 -5.32
CA TYR A 138 13.21 0.85 -4.17
C TYR A 138 14.49 1.63 -4.52
N ASP A 139 14.84 2.59 -3.69
CA ASP A 139 16.11 3.28 -3.73
C ASP A 139 17.23 2.38 -3.15
N LYS A 140 18.20 2.00 -3.99
CA LYS A 140 19.32 1.13 -3.59
C LYS A 140 20.21 1.72 -2.49
N ASP A 141 20.25 3.04 -2.37
CA ASP A 141 21.08 3.76 -1.40
C ASP A 141 20.32 4.02 -0.08
N ASN A 142 19.09 3.49 0.05
CA ASN A 142 18.24 3.65 1.23
C ASN A 142 17.78 2.29 1.78
N GLU A 143 18.37 1.89 2.91
CA GLU A 143 18.06 0.61 3.57
C GLU A 143 16.59 0.50 4.01
N TYR A 144 15.98 1.58 4.48
CA TYR A 144 14.57 1.59 4.88
C TYR A 144 13.63 1.39 3.68
N SER A 145 13.97 1.96 2.52
CA SER A 145 13.25 1.70 1.26
C SER A 145 13.36 0.23 0.85
N TYR A 146 14.53 -0.38 1.01
CA TYR A 146 14.73 -1.81 0.77
C TYR A 146 13.86 -2.67 1.70
N LEU A 147 13.86 -2.38 3.01
CA LEU A 147 13.06 -3.12 3.98
C LEU A 147 11.56 -2.99 3.70
N LEU A 148 11.09 -1.78 3.39
CA LEU A 148 9.71 -1.51 3.01
C LEU A 148 9.32 -2.31 1.75
N SER A 149 10.18 -2.26 0.71
CA SER A 149 9.94 -2.96 -0.55
C SER A 149 9.80 -4.48 -0.35
N LYS A 150 10.63 -5.08 0.49
CA LYS A 150 10.58 -6.51 0.79
C LYS A 150 9.28 -6.92 1.49
N ASN A 151 8.83 -6.11 2.46
CA ASN A 151 7.59 -6.39 3.17
C ASN A 151 6.39 -6.31 2.22
N ILE A 152 6.32 -5.29 1.37
CA ILE A 152 5.24 -5.12 0.38
C ILE A 152 5.32 -6.24 -0.69
N GLN A 153 6.49 -6.50 -1.27
CA GLN A 153 6.64 -7.53 -2.30
C GLN A 153 6.24 -8.92 -1.80
N LYS A 154 6.53 -9.24 -0.54
CA LYS A 154 6.12 -10.51 0.08
C LYS A 154 4.60 -10.69 0.05
N GLU A 155 3.85 -9.69 0.44
CA GLU A 155 2.38 -9.74 0.46
C GLU A 155 1.79 -9.78 -0.97
N LEU A 156 2.37 -9.01 -1.89
CA LEU A 156 1.98 -9.04 -3.30
C LEU A 156 2.31 -10.38 -3.98
N ASN A 157 3.37 -11.07 -3.57
CA ASN A 157 3.70 -12.41 -4.03
C ASN A 157 2.66 -13.44 -3.56
N ILE A 158 2.18 -13.32 -2.32
CA ILE A 158 1.09 -14.16 -1.79
C ILE A 158 -0.18 -13.95 -2.62
N LEU A 159 -0.56 -12.70 -2.85
CA LEU A 159 -1.75 -12.33 -3.63
C LEU A 159 -1.69 -12.89 -5.06
N SER A 160 -0.57 -12.71 -5.75
CA SER A 160 -0.41 -13.06 -7.17
C SER A 160 -0.01 -14.52 -7.41
N ASN A 161 0.31 -15.26 -6.35
CA ASN A 161 0.94 -16.60 -6.41
C ASN A 161 2.21 -16.59 -7.27
N LYS A 162 3.03 -15.53 -7.12
CA LYS A 162 4.32 -15.36 -7.81
C LYS A 162 5.45 -15.35 -6.78
N ASN A 163 6.67 -15.42 -7.26
CA ASN A 163 7.87 -15.32 -6.44
C ASN A 163 8.82 -14.28 -7.05
N LYS A 164 8.38 -13.03 -7.03
CA LYS A 164 9.17 -11.89 -7.52
C LYS A 164 10.10 -11.37 -6.41
N THR A 165 11.26 -10.90 -6.81
CA THR A 165 12.19 -10.15 -5.95
C THR A 165 11.95 -8.65 -6.12
N VAL A 166 12.40 -7.87 -5.16
CA VAL A 166 12.40 -6.40 -5.28
C VAL A 166 13.49 -5.95 -6.24
N HIS A 167 13.25 -4.82 -6.90
CA HIS A 167 14.16 -4.24 -7.88
C HIS A 167 14.61 -2.84 -7.45
N HIS A 168 15.80 -2.44 -7.83
CA HIS A 168 16.23 -1.05 -7.72
C HIS A 168 16.27 -0.41 -9.10
N GLU A 169 15.92 0.87 -9.15
CA GLU A 169 15.93 1.67 -10.38
C GLU A 169 16.17 3.15 -10.02
N ASP A 170 16.75 3.87 -10.96
CA ASP A 170 17.12 5.28 -10.79
C ASP A 170 15.95 6.23 -11.10
N PHE A 171 14.79 6.01 -10.45
CA PHE A 171 13.64 6.88 -10.64
C PHE A 171 13.84 8.29 -10.07
N TYR A 172 13.15 9.27 -10.68
CA TYR A 172 13.23 10.67 -10.27
C TYR A 172 12.84 10.87 -8.79
N LEU A 173 11.80 10.17 -8.33
CA LEU A 173 11.36 10.24 -6.94
C LEU A 173 12.46 9.78 -5.98
N PHE A 174 13.11 8.66 -6.26
CA PHE A 174 14.18 8.14 -5.42
C PHE A 174 15.38 9.07 -5.31
N LYS A 175 15.74 9.76 -6.42
CA LYS A 175 16.86 10.69 -6.45
C LYS A 175 16.61 12.01 -5.70
N ASN A 176 15.35 12.38 -5.50
CA ASN A 176 14.98 13.71 -5.02
C ASN A 176 14.13 13.70 -3.75
N CYS A 177 13.52 12.58 -3.37
CA CYS A 177 12.85 12.46 -2.09
C CYS A 177 13.85 12.16 -0.97
N THR A 178 13.63 12.79 0.18
CA THR A 178 14.43 12.61 1.39
C THR A 178 13.87 11.52 2.31
N LYS A 179 12.69 11.02 1.97
CA LYS A 179 11.98 10.00 2.74
C LYS A 179 12.15 8.62 2.13
N PRO A 180 12.23 7.55 2.95
CA PRO A 180 12.15 6.19 2.43
C PRO A 180 10.87 5.99 1.63
N GLY A 181 10.95 5.25 0.53
CA GLY A 181 9.76 4.97 -0.24
C GLY A 181 9.95 3.94 -1.33
N VAL A 182 8.84 3.55 -1.93
CA VAL A 182 8.78 2.56 -2.98
C VAL A 182 7.90 3.01 -4.13
N ILE A 183 8.19 2.47 -5.32
CA ILE A 183 7.27 2.50 -6.46
C ILE A 183 6.73 1.07 -6.62
N VAL A 184 5.41 0.94 -6.63
CA VAL A 184 4.73 -0.33 -6.76
C VAL A 184 4.07 -0.40 -8.12
N GLU A 185 4.57 -1.29 -8.96
CA GLU A 185 3.91 -1.69 -10.20
C GLU A 185 2.89 -2.79 -9.87
N CYS A 186 1.61 -2.45 -9.83
CA CYS A 186 0.54 -3.35 -9.37
C CYS A 186 0.26 -4.51 -10.33
N GLY A 187 0.81 -4.49 -11.53
CA GLY A 187 0.68 -5.49 -12.58
C GLY A 187 1.01 -4.90 -13.94
N PHE A 188 0.74 -5.66 -15.01
CA PHE A 188 1.09 -5.26 -16.37
C PHE A 188 -0.15 -5.04 -17.24
N ILE A 189 -0.40 -3.79 -17.68
CA ILE A 189 -1.53 -3.45 -18.55
C ILE A 189 -1.40 -4.11 -19.94
N SER A 190 -0.18 -4.47 -20.36
CA SER A 190 0.09 -5.21 -21.60
C SER A 190 -0.39 -6.67 -21.54
N ASN A 191 -0.45 -7.28 -20.36
CA ASN A 191 -0.91 -8.64 -20.16
C ASN A 191 -2.44 -8.69 -20.04
N GLU A 192 -3.12 -9.49 -20.86
CA GLU A 192 -4.59 -9.53 -20.92
C GLU A 192 -5.24 -9.99 -19.61
N GLU A 193 -4.68 -11.02 -18.97
CA GLU A 193 -5.21 -11.54 -17.71
C GLU A 193 -5.04 -10.52 -16.59
N GLU A 194 -3.86 -9.88 -16.49
CA GLU A 194 -3.61 -8.88 -15.46
C GLU A 194 -4.41 -7.60 -15.69
N ARG A 195 -4.50 -7.15 -16.95
CA ARG A 195 -5.33 -5.99 -17.30
C ARG A 195 -6.78 -6.18 -16.88
N SER A 196 -7.35 -7.38 -17.11
CA SER A 196 -8.71 -7.69 -16.69
C SER A 196 -8.87 -7.66 -15.16
N LYS A 197 -7.85 -8.11 -14.42
CA LYS A 197 -7.82 -8.05 -12.95
C LYS A 197 -7.64 -6.63 -12.45
N LEU A 198 -6.75 -5.84 -13.06
CA LEU A 198 -6.42 -4.48 -12.63
C LEU A 198 -7.63 -3.52 -12.69
N ILE A 199 -8.61 -3.77 -13.57
CA ILE A 199 -9.86 -3.01 -13.61
C ILE A 199 -10.98 -3.61 -12.74
N ASP A 200 -10.77 -4.79 -12.14
CA ASP A 200 -11.73 -5.42 -11.23
C ASP A 200 -11.60 -4.85 -9.82
N ASP A 201 -12.71 -4.37 -9.29
CA ASP A 201 -12.77 -3.71 -7.98
C ASP A 201 -12.32 -4.63 -6.82
N LYS A 202 -12.65 -5.93 -6.90
CA LYS A 202 -12.27 -6.91 -5.86
C LYS A 202 -10.78 -7.20 -5.89
N TYR A 203 -10.18 -7.25 -7.07
CA TYR A 203 -8.74 -7.45 -7.20
C TYR A 203 -7.97 -6.21 -6.75
N GLN A 204 -8.44 -5.00 -7.08
CA GLN A 204 -7.88 -3.76 -6.54
C GLN A 204 -7.94 -3.74 -5.01
N GLN A 205 -9.06 -4.16 -4.42
CA GLN A 205 -9.16 -4.27 -2.96
C GLN A 205 -8.16 -5.28 -2.38
N ALA A 206 -7.94 -6.41 -3.05
CA ALA A 206 -6.93 -7.39 -2.63
C ALA A 206 -5.50 -6.85 -2.75
N ILE A 207 -5.19 -6.04 -3.78
CA ILE A 207 -3.92 -5.30 -3.86
C ILE A 207 -3.78 -4.35 -2.66
N VAL A 208 -4.82 -3.59 -2.34
CA VAL A 208 -4.83 -2.66 -1.20
C VAL A 208 -4.59 -3.38 0.12
N ASP A 209 -5.22 -4.53 0.32
CA ASP A 209 -5.02 -5.33 1.52
C ASP A 209 -3.57 -5.84 1.63
N ALA A 210 -2.97 -6.26 0.52
CA ALA A 210 -1.56 -6.67 0.46
C ALA A 210 -0.60 -5.49 0.73
N LEU A 211 -0.85 -4.32 0.12
CA LEU A 211 -0.06 -3.11 0.35
C LEU A 211 -0.13 -2.69 1.82
N TYR A 212 -1.33 -2.60 2.38
CA TYR A 212 -1.52 -2.25 3.78
C TYR A 212 -0.81 -3.23 4.71
N GLN A 213 -0.93 -4.55 4.47
CA GLN A 213 -0.26 -5.55 5.28
C GLN A 213 1.27 -5.44 5.19
N GLY A 214 1.81 -5.15 4.01
CA GLY A 214 3.24 -4.91 3.82
C GLY A 214 3.74 -3.68 4.57
N ILE A 215 2.98 -2.56 4.55
CA ILE A 215 3.25 -1.36 5.33
C ILE A 215 3.20 -1.66 6.84
N TYR A 216 2.18 -2.40 7.28
CA TYR A 216 2.01 -2.79 8.68
C TYR A 216 3.16 -3.66 9.18
N ASN A 217 3.57 -4.66 8.39
CA ASN A 217 4.71 -5.52 8.71
C ASN A 217 6.02 -4.73 8.78
N TYR A 218 6.20 -3.75 7.90
CA TYR A 218 7.36 -2.85 7.94
C TYR A 218 7.36 -2.02 9.24
N TYR A 219 6.23 -1.39 9.59
CA TYR A 219 6.08 -0.61 10.82
C TYR A 219 6.40 -1.42 12.09
N LEU A 220 5.96 -2.69 12.16
CA LEU A 220 6.19 -3.52 13.34
C LEU A 220 7.65 -3.95 13.53
N ASN A 221 8.45 -3.90 12.46
CA ASN A 221 9.82 -4.43 12.48
C ASN A 221 10.88 -3.32 12.44
N ASN A 222 10.51 -2.05 12.45
CA ASN A 222 11.40 -0.89 12.43
C ASN A 222 10.97 0.18 13.42
#